data_d568dce35116bd1ed6ecfbe579f608ab
#
_entry.id   d568dce35116bd1ed6ecfbe579f608ab
#
_cell.length_a   1.000
_cell.length_b   1.000
_cell.length_c   1.000
_cell.angle_alpha   90.00
_cell.angle_beta   90.00
_cell.angle_gamma   90.00
#
_symmetry.space_group_name_H-M   'P 1'
#
loop_
_entity.id
_entity.type
_entity.pdbx_description
1 polymer ?
#
loop_
_entity_poly.entity_id
_entity_poly.type
_entity_poly.pdbx_seq_one_letter_code
_entity_poly.pdbx_strand_id
1 'polypeptide(L)'
;MSTRISGQSVDVNMDGDLIHVEKIGLTITDNSGPAQTNGVPDGDVKGDVGGEGDIEVSTKVLQQLTAKASRAGSWRGIPAFDVLFYAKAGDEELKVEVFGVKLKFDSILDVDPKGGAVLTHKIKYFITSPDFVRINGIPYLEAEATRNLIG
;
A
#
# COMPACT_ATOMS: atom_id res chain seq x y z
N MET A 1 -9.65 -16.04 -25.48
CA MET A 1 -9.54 -14.60 -25.21
C MET A 1 -9.21 -14.40 -23.74
N SER A 2 -8.06 -13.83 -23.43
CA SER A 2 -7.68 -13.60 -22.02
C SER A 2 -8.39 -12.36 -21.48
N THR A 3 -8.89 -12.46 -20.25
CA THR A 3 -9.49 -11.34 -19.54
C THR A 3 -8.41 -10.64 -18.74
N ARG A 4 -8.33 -9.33 -18.90
CA ARG A 4 -7.33 -8.54 -18.17
C ARG A 4 -7.88 -8.04 -16.85
N ILE A 5 -6.97 -7.85 -15.89
CA ILE A 5 -7.30 -7.30 -14.60
C ILE A 5 -7.73 -5.83 -14.77
N SER A 6 -8.86 -5.49 -14.16
CA SER A 6 -9.37 -4.12 -14.14
C SER A 6 -9.68 -3.70 -12.72
N GLY A 7 -9.86 -2.40 -12.52
CA GLY A 7 -10.19 -1.86 -11.20
C GLY A 7 -11.48 -2.41 -10.61
N GLN A 8 -12.39 -2.91 -11.42
CA GLN A 8 -13.63 -3.50 -10.95
C GLN A 8 -13.46 -4.88 -10.31
N SER A 9 -12.32 -5.51 -10.54
CA SER A 9 -12.02 -6.85 -10.03
C SER A 9 -11.29 -6.82 -8.69
N VAL A 10 -11.21 -5.66 -8.03
CA VAL A 10 -10.28 -5.45 -6.93
C VAL A 10 -11.00 -5.35 -5.59
N ASP A 11 -10.66 -6.27 -4.70
CA ASP A 11 -10.96 -6.17 -3.27
C ASP A 11 -9.65 -6.23 -2.51
N VAL A 12 -9.60 -5.54 -1.39
CA VAL A 12 -8.40 -5.44 -0.56
C VAL A 12 -8.73 -6.01 0.81
N ASN A 13 -7.89 -6.94 1.29
CA ASN A 13 -7.96 -7.40 2.67
C ASN A 13 -7.10 -6.49 3.52
N MET A 14 -7.73 -5.77 4.44
CA MET A 14 -7.09 -4.82 5.32
C MET A 14 -7.31 -5.28 6.76
N ASP A 15 -6.26 -5.82 7.38
CA ASP A 15 -6.28 -6.30 8.77
C ASP A 15 -7.42 -7.33 9.00
N GLY A 16 -7.60 -8.25 8.06
CA GLY A 16 -8.61 -9.29 8.14
C GLY A 16 -9.99 -8.89 7.61
N ASP A 17 -10.21 -7.63 7.31
CA ASP A 17 -11.48 -7.15 6.76
C ASP A 17 -11.38 -6.94 5.25
N LEU A 18 -12.35 -7.49 4.52
CA LEU A 18 -12.42 -7.28 3.08
C LEU A 18 -13.05 -5.93 2.80
N ILE A 19 -12.31 -5.06 2.14
CA ILE A 19 -12.72 -3.68 1.88
C ILE A 19 -12.71 -3.42 0.39
N HIS A 20 -13.81 -2.83 -0.11
CA HIS A 20 -13.86 -2.35 -1.47
C HIS A 20 -13.23 -0.96 -1.55
N VAL A 21 -12.22 -0.82 -2.40
CA VAL A 21 -11.57 0.47 -2.61
C VAL A 21 -11.90 1.01 -3.99
N GLU A 22 -12.09 2.33 -4.08
CA GLU A 22 -12.30 3.01 -5.36
C GLU A 22 -10.99 3.14 -6.12
N LYS A 23 -9.91 3.32 -5.38
CA LYS A 23 -8.57 3.42 -5.94
C LYS A 23 -7.55 3.03 -4.89
N ILE A 24 -6.50 2.34 -5.30
CA ILE A 24 -5.36 2.04 -4.43
C ILE A 24 -4.08 2.20 -5.23
N GLY A 25 -3.09 2.81 -4.61
CA GLY A 25 -1.77 2.98 -5.19
C GLY A 25 -0.69 2.61 -4.20
N LEU A 26 0.43 2.13 -4.70
CA LEU A 26 1.63 1.84 -3.93
C LEU A 26 2.84 2.28 -4.74
N THR A 27 3.68 3.09 -4.12
CA THR A 27 4.93 3.54 -4.72
C THR A 27 6.08 3.11 -3.84
N ILE A 28 7.01 2.37 -4.40
CA ILE A 28 8.24 1.98 -3.74
C ILE A 28 9.32 2.97 -4.14
N THR A 29 9.95 3.58 -3.14
CA THR A 29 11.09 4.46 -3.36
C THR A 29 12.34 3.70 -2.98
N ASP A 30 13.17 3.40 -3.98
CA ASP A 30 14.40 2.67 -3.81
C ASP A 30 15.55 3.58 -4.26
N ASN A 31 16.39 3.99 -3.33
CA ASN A 31 17.48 4.90 -3.58
C ASN A 31 18.79 4.18 -3.95
N SER A 32 18.68 2.91 -4.31
CA SER A 32 19.81 2.17 -4.88
C SER A 32 20.29 2.80 -6.18
N GLY A 33 21.56 2.70 -6.43
CA GLY A 33 22.13 3.27 -7.64
C GLY A 33 23.45 2.60 -8.01
N PRO A 34 24.04 2.99 -9.12
CA PRO A 34 25.34 2.44 -9.52
C PRO A 34 26.44 3.00 -8.65
N ALA A 35 27.35 2.11 -8.22
CA ALA A 35 28.64 2.54 -7.69
C ALA A 35 29.51 2.96 -8.86
N GLN A 36 30.36 3.96 -8.66
CA GLN A 36 31.21 4.46 -9.73
C GLN A 36 32.66 4.43 -9.32
N THR A 37 33.51 3.96 -10.24
CA THR A 37 34.95 4.01 -10.13
C THR A 37 35.51 4.80 -11.31
N ASN A 38 36.19 5.89 -11.03
CA ASN A 38 36.72 6.78 -12.07
C ASN A 38 35.69 7.26 -13.08
N GLY A 39 34.45 7.54 -12.62
CA GLY A 39 33.38 8.02 -13.47
C GLY A 39 32.68 6.94 -14.29
N VAL A 40 33.01 5.68 -14.09
CA VAL A 40 32.41 4.54 -14.81
C VAL A 40 31.62 3.69 -13.81
N PRO A 41 30.42 3.21 -14.18
CA PRO A 41 29.65 2.34 -13.29
C PRO A 41 30.45 1.07 -12.95
N ASP A 42 30.47 0.74 -11.66
CA ASP A 42 31.19 -0.42 -11.12
C ASP A 42 30.39 -0.97 -9.93
N GLY A 43 29.43 -1.83 -10.25
CA GLY A 43 28.54 -2.42 -9.26
C GLY A 43 27.38 -1.52 -8.86
N ASP A 44 26.78 -1.81 -7.71
CA ASP A 44 25.65 -1.06 -7.20
C ASP A 44 25.84 -0.66 -5.74
N VAL A 45 25.22 0.44 -5.37
CA VAL A 45 25.15 0.92 -3.99
C VAL A 45 23.72 0.82 -3.54
N LYS A 46 23.47 0.17 -2.40
CA LYS A 46 22.14 0.05 -1.82
C LYS A 46 21.83 1.30 -1.00
N GLY A 47 20.78 1.97 -1.38
CA GLY A 47 20.28 3.12 -0.65
C GLY A 47 19.07 2.78 0.21
N ASP A 48 18.51 3.78 0.83
CA ASP A 48 17.30 3.64 1.64
C ASP A 48 16.11 3.23 0.79
N VAL A 49 15.25 2.38 1.34
CA VAL A 49 14.03 1.93 0.69
C VAL A 49 12.84 2.32 1.55
N GLY A 50 11.85 2.90 0.92
CA GLY A 50 10.60 3.25 1.57
C GLY A 50 9.42 2.94 0.69
N GLY A 51 8.25 2.86 1.29
CA GLY A 51 7.01 2.66 0.57
C GLY A 51 5.93 3.54 1.11
N GLU A 52 5.15 4.09 0.21
CA GLU A 52 3.99 4.90 0.54
C GLU A 52 2.95 4.75 -0.55
N GLY A 53 1.73 5.09 -0.22
CA GLY A 53 0.67 5.04 -1.19
C GLY A 53 -0.57 5.75 -0.70
N ASP A 54 -1.63 5.60 -1.46
CA ASP A 54 -2.92 6.17 -1.12
C ASP A 54 -4.03 5.18 -1.43
N ILE A 55 -5.11 5.31 -0.67
CA ILE A 55 -6.33 4.55 -0.85
C ILE A 55 -7.46 5.56 -0.97
N GLU A 56 -8.33 5.36 -1.94
CA GLU A 56 -9.53 6.15 -2.08
C GLU A 56 -10.74 5.27 -1.78
N VAL A 57 -11.54 5.66 -0.81
CA VAL A 57 -12.65 4.85 -0.30
C VAL A 57 -13.93 5.68 -0.23
N SER A 58 -15.07 4.98 -0.29
CA SER A 58 -16.38 5.61 -0.10
C SER A 58 -16.61 5.94 1.36
N THR A 59 -17.63 6.77 1.62
CA THR A 59 -18.04 7.09 2.98
C THR A 59 -18.46 5.84 3.76
N LYS A 60 -19.09 4.87 3.08
CA LYS A 60 -19.47 3.61 3.70
C LYS A 60 -18.26 2.85 4.24
N VAL A 61 -17.17 2.78 3.48
CA VAL A 61 -15.95 2.12 3.91
C VAL A 61 -15.28 2.91 5.02
N LEU A 62 -15.32 4.24 4.95
CA LEU A 62 -14.80 5.07 6.04
C LEU A 62 -15.54 4.80 7.35
N GLN A 63 -16.85 4.57 7.28
CA GLN A 63 -17.63 4.17 8.46
C GLN A 63 -17.18 2.82 9.02
N GLN A 64 -16.81 1.87 8.16
CA GLN A 64 -16.26 0.59 8.61
C GLN A 64 -14.92 0.79 9.32
N LEU A 65 -14.08 1.70 8.84
CA LEU A 65 -12.81 2.01 9.47
C LEU A 65 -12.98 2.76 10.79
N THR A 66 -14.11 3.43 10.98
CA THR A 66 -14.42 4.14 12.22
C THR A 66 -14.38 3.21 13.44
N ALA A 67 -14.79 1.96 13.28
CA ALA A 67 -14.72 0.97 14.36
C ALA A 67 -13.28 0.74 14.81
N LYS A 68 -12.34 0.69 13.89
CA LYS A 68 -10.92 0.53 14.23
C LYS A 68 -10.38 1.77 14.95
N ALA A 69 -10.75 2.95 14.48
CA ALA A 69 -10.34 4.21 15.12
C ALA A 69 -10.92 4.33 16.53
N SER A 70 -12.16 3.91 16.71
CA SER A 70 -12.81 3.92 18.02
C SER A 70 -12.09 3.03 19.02
N ARG A 71 -11.72 1.82 18.61
CA ARG A 71 -10.98 0.89 19.47
C ARG A 71 -9.60 1.40 19.81
N ALA A 72 -8.96 2.11 18.89
CA ALA A 72 -7.64 2.69 19.11
C ALA A 72 -7.68 4.00 19.88
N GLY A 73 -8.86 4.60 20.02
CA GLY A 73 -9.06 5.88 20.68
C GLY A 73 -8.85 7.09 19.77
N SER A 74 -8.34 6.90 18.57
CA SER A 74 -8.14 7.97 17.60
C SER A 74 -7.82 7.37 16.23
N TRP A 75 -7.99 8.16 15.18
CA TRP A 75 -7.59 7.75 13.83
C TRP A 75 -6.08 7.56 13.73
N ARG A 76 -5.32 8.49 14.29
CA ARG A 76 -3.85 8.40 14.28
C ARG A 76 -3.35 7.24 15.15
N GLY A 77 -4.13 6.84 16.12
CA GLY A 77 -3.79 5.74 17.03
C GLY A 77 -4.00 4.35 16.47
N ILE A 78 -4.60 4.20 15.29
CA ILE A 78 -4.76 2.90 14.67
C ILE A 78 -3.37 2.29 14.47
N PRO A 79 -3.09 1.10 15.04
CA PRO A 79 -1.78 0.49 14.89
C PRO A 79 -1.53 0.03 13.46
N ALA A 80 -0.27 -0.14 13.11
CA ALA A 80 0.11 -0.65 11.81
C ALA A 80 -0.47 -2.05 11.59
N PHE A 81 -0.87 -2.34 10.37
CA PHE A 81 -1.48 -3.62 10.01
C PHE A 81 -1.00 -4.05 8.62
N ASP A 82 -1.30 -5.29 8.25
CA ASP A 82 -0.93 -5.83 6.96
C ASP A 82 -2.10 -5.70 5.98
N VAL A 83 -1.75 -5.44 4.71
CA VAL A 83 -2.71 -5.30 3.62
C VAL A 83 -2.39 -6.32 2.54
N LEU A 84 -3.41 -7.03 2.09
CA LEU A 84 -3.30 -7.95 0.97
C LEU A 84 -4.17 -7.43 -0.17
N PHE A 85 -3.53 -7.13 -1.28
CA PHE A 85 -4.18 -6.82 -2.54
C PHE A 85 -4.15 -8.07 -3.41
N TYR A 86 -5.30 -8.53 -3.87
CA TYR A 86 -5.39 -9.69 -4.74
C TYR A 86 -6.36 -9.39 -5.87
N ALA A 87 -5.93 -9.64 -7.09
CA ALA A 87 -6.77 -9.49 -8.25
C ALA A 87 -6.51 -10.63 -9.23
N LYS A 88 -7.57 -11.20 -9.75
CA LYS A 88 -7.48 -12.26 -10.75
C LYS A 88 -8.53 -12.05 -11.82
N ALA A 89 -8.13 -12.14 -13.07
CA ALA A 89 -9.03 -12.08 -14.21
C ALA A 89 -8.47 -12.99 -15.32
N GLY A 90 -9.18 -14.07 -15.63
CA GLY A 90 -8.73 -15.02 -16.62
C GLY A 90 -7.37 -15.63 -16.26
N ASP A 91 -6.39 -15.42 -17.14
CA ASP A 91 -5.02 -15.93 -16.95
C ASP A 91 -4.12 -14.97 -16.15
N GLU A 92 -4.63 -13.78 -15.85
CA GLU A 92 -3.85 -12.79 -15.09
C GLU A 92 -4.14 -12.90 -13.61
N GLU A 93 -3.09 -12.86 -12.82
CA GLU A 93 -3.18 -12.87 -11.36
C GLU A 93 -2.13 -11.94 -10.79
N LEU A 94 -2.56 -11.08 -9.87
CA LEU A 94 -1.65 -10.19 -9.15
C LEU A 94 -1.94 -10.29 -7.67
N LYS A 95 -0.89 -10.53 -6.89
CA LYS A 95 -0.96 -10.56 -5.44
C LYS A 95 0.12 -9.62 -4.90
N VAL A 96 -0.27 -8.64 -4.11
CA VAL A 96 0.65 -7.71 -3.46
C VAL A 96 0.36 -7.73 -1.97
N GLU A 97 1.35 -8.10 -1.17
CA GLU A 97 1.27 -8.07 0.28
C GLU A 97 2.12 -6.90 0.78
N VAL A 98 1.52 -6.05 1.60
CA VAL A 98 2.18 -4.87 2.18
C VAL A 98 2.14 -5.01 3.69
N PHE A 99 3.29 -4.97 4.32
CA PHE A 99 3.43 -5.23 5.74
C PHE A 99 3.68 -3.95 6.53
N GLY A 100 3.03 -3.84 7.69
CA GLY A 100 3.23 -2.70 8.57
C GLY A 100 2.70 -1.39 8.02
N VAL A 101 1.52 -1.43 7.41
CA VAL A 101 0.88 -0.24 6.85
C VAL A 101 0.36 0.64 7.98
N LYS A 102 0.82 1.90 8.00
CA LYS A 102 0.36 2.90 8.94
C LYS A 102 -0.38 3.99 8.17
N LEU A 103 -1.62 4.25 8.56
CA LEU A 103 -2.45 5.26 7.90
C LEU A 103 -2.02 6.67 8.28
N LYS A 104 -2.05 7.55 7.29
CA LYS A 104 -1.76 8.96 7.47
C LYS A 104 -2.84 9.75 6.72
N PHE A 105 -3.63 10.50 7.44
CA PHE A 105 -4.73 11.24 6.86
C PHE A 105 -4.25 12.58 6.31
N ASP A 106 -4.73 12.93 5.13
CA ASP A 106 -4.36 14.17 4.44
C ASP A 106 -5.62 14.79 3.82
N SER A 107 -5.99 14.42 2.62
CA SER A 107 -7.16 14.98 1.92
C SER A 107 -8.41 14.13 2.20
N ILE A 108 -8.91 14.20 3.43
CA ILE A 108 -10.06 13.39 3.85
C ILE A 108 -11.39 13.96 3.37
N LEU A 109 -11.45 15.24 3.09
CA LEU A 109 -12.67 15.91 2.66
C LEU A 109 -12.37 16.80 1.48
N ASP A 110 -12.97 16.49 0.34
CA ASP A 110 -12.88 17.27 -0.89
C ASP A 110 -14.24 17.21 -1.55
N VAL A 111 -15.10 18.15 -1.21
CA VAL A 111 -16.50 18.17 -1.64
C VAL A 111 -16.78 19.39 -2.48
N ASP A 112 -17.26 19.17 -3.70
CA ASP A 112 -17.82 20.22 -4.53
C ASP A 112 -19.34 20.02 -4.59
N PRO A 113 -20.12 20.87 -3.88
CA PRO A 113 -21.57 20.69 -3.85
C PRO A 113 -22.24 20.94 -5.20
N LYS A 114 -21.52 21.50 -6.16
CA LYS A 114 -22.03 21.71 -7.53
C LYS A 114 -21.73 20.52 -8.44
N GLY A 115 -20.84 19.62 -8.01
CA GLY A 115 -20.47 18.44 -8.77
C GLY A 115 -21.46 17.31 -8.56
N GLY A 116 -21.60 16.44 -9.56
CA GLY A 116 -22.45 15.25 -9.46
C GLY A 116 -21.70 14.00 -9.02
N ALA A 117 -20.43 14.12 -8.61
CA ALA A 117 -19.61 12.97 -8.26
C ALA A 117 -19.95 12.45 -6.86
N VAL A 118 -19.81 11.13 -6.69
CA VAL A 118 -19.95 10.48 -5.39
C VAL A 118 -18.81 10.90 -4.48
N LEU A 119 -19.12 11.18 -3.22
CA LEU A 119 -18.11 11.57 -2.25
C LEU A 119 -17.17 10.41 -1.95
N THR A 120 -15.88 10.65 -2.10
CA THR A 120 -14.84 9.69 -1.74
C THR A 120 -13.83 10.36 -0.82
N HIS A 121 -13.02 9.52 -0.15
CA HIS A 121 -12.04 9.98 0.82
C HIS A 121 -10.68 9.39 0.49
N LYS A 122 -9.65 10.24 0.49
CA LYS A 122 -8.27 9.80 0.27
C LYS A 122 -7.56 9.63 1.59
N ILE A 123 -6.98 8.46 1.77
CA ILE A 123 -6.19 8.14 2.95
C ILE A 123 -4.81 7.73 2.46
N LYS A 124 -3.79 8.40 2.94
CA LYS A 124 -2.41 8.02 2.63
C LYS A 124 -1.92 6.98 3.62
N TYR A 125 -0.93 6.22 3.23
CA TYR A 125 -0.28 5.25 4.11
C TYR A 125 1.20 5.17 3.81
N PHE A 126 1.95 4.67 4.78
CA PHE A 126 3.37 4.38 4.62
C PHE A 126 3.69 3.05 5.29
N ILE A 127 4.80 2.45 4.87
CA ILE A 127 5.21 1.12 5.30
C ILE A 127 6.19 1.25 6.45
N THR A 128 5.95 0.49 7.53
CA THR A 128 6.79 0.54 8.73
C THR A 128 7.52 -0.78 9.02
N SER A 129 7.11 -1.89 8.39
CA SER A 129 7.71 -3.20 8.67
C SER A 129 8.94 -3.46 7.80
N PRO A 130 10.00 -4.09 8.36
CA PRO A 130 11.12 -4.54 7.55
C PRO A 130 10.78 -5.67 6.57
N ASP A 131 9.65 -6.36 6.75
CA ASP A 131 9.13 -7.31 5.75
C ASP A 131 8.71 -6.61 4.47
N PHE A 132 8.39 -5.35 4.55
CA PHE A 132 8.14 -4.42 3.46
C PHE A 132 7.01 -4.87 2.54
N VAL A 133 7.34 -5.39 1.35
CA VAL A 133 6.37 -5.75 0.32
C VAL A 133 6.74 -7.10 -0.28
N ARG A 134 5.72 -7.94 -0.53
CA ARG A 134 5.87 -9.13 -1.37
C ARG A 134 5.00 -8.98 -2.60
N ILE A 135 5.60 -9.19 -3.75
CA ILE A 135 4.91 -9.14 -5.04
C ILE A 135 4.84 -10.56 -5.58
N ASN A 136 3.61 -11.07 -5.75
CA ASN A 136 3.37 -12.44 -6.20
C ASN A 136 4.07 -13.49 -5.32
N GLY A 137 4.10 -13.24 -4.01
CA GLY A 137 4.70 -14.12 -3.04
C GLY A 137 6.20 -13.99 -2.87
N ILE A 138 6.84 -13.09 -3.61
CA ILE A 138 8.29 -12.91 -3.58
C ILE A 138 8.63 -11.58 -2.90
N PRO A 139 9.47 -11.60 -1.84
CA PRO A 139 9.85 -10.37 -1.15
C PRO A 139 10.59 -9.40 -2.07
N TYR A 140 10.29 -8.10 -1.92
CA TYR A 140 11.04 -7.07 -2.64
C TYR A 140 12.46 -6.91 -2.09
N LEU A 141 12.59 -6.94 -0.75
CA LEU A 141 13.90 -6.82 -0.11
C LEU A 141 14.57 -8.18 0.02
N GLU A 142 15.85 -8.22 -0.22
CA GLU A 142 16.63 -9.42 0.00
C GLU A 142 16.78 -9.72 1.49
N ALA A 143 16.98 -10.98 1.85
CA ALA A 143 17.10 -11.43 3.23
C ALA A 143 18.22 -10.70 3.99
N GLU A 144 19.30 -10.35 3.31
CA GLU A 144 20.42 -9.64 3.93
C GLU A 144 20.06 -8.23 4.37
N ALA A 145 19.11 -7.58 3.67
CA ALA A 145 18.67 -6.24 4.04
C ALA A 145 17.87 -6.22 5.34
N THR A 146 17.24 -7.33 5.70
CA THR A 146 16.31 -7.39 6.83
C THR A 146 16.76 -8.28 7.98
N ARG A 147 17.74 -9.15 7.78
CA ARG A 147 18.11 -10.18 8.77
C ARG A 147 18.52 -9.64 10.14
N ASN A 148 19.09 -8.47 10.19
CA ASN A 148 19.48 -7.82 11.44
C ASN A 148 18.36 -7.02 12.10
N LEU A 149 17.23 -6.88 11.42
CA LEU A 149 16.08 -6.12 11.87
C LEU A 149 14.95 -7.02 12.37
N ILE A 150 14.88 -8.24 11.82
CA ILE A 150 13.86 -9.24 12.14
C ILE A 150 14.47 -10.26 13.12
N GLY A 151 15.20 -10.02 13.93
CA GLY A 151 15.92 -10.86 14.85
C GLY A 151 15.33 -12.25 15.20
#